data_5d6f4aaa85ca02a4a57fced07115bbf4
#
_entry.id   5d6f4aaa85ca02a4a57fced07115bbf4
#
_cell.length_a   1.000
_cell.length_b   1.000
_cell.length_c   1.000
_cell.angle_alpha   90.00
_cell.angle_beta   90.00
_cell.angle_gamma   90.00
#
_symmetry.space_group_name_H-M   'P 1'
#
loop_
_entity.id
_entity.type
_entity.pdbx_description
1 polymer ?
#
loop_
_entity_poly.entity_id
_entity_poly.type
_entity_poly.pdbx_seq_one_letter_code
_entity_poly.pdbx_strand_id
1 'polypeptide(L)'
;MAHVRQQIRERVATEVTGLTTTGTNVFQSRVYPLQASNLPGLLIYSTAETSEPIEMGSASRTMNRNLSLVIEGYVKATSNFDDTIDEVCSEVETALGGSTVNGLVKDIYIESTDISYQAEGDQPVAIAIMTWYVLYETAENAPDTAL
;
A
#
# COMPACT_ATOMS: atom_id res chain seq x y z
N MET A 1 2.21 6.30 20.94
CA MET A 1 2.15 6.81 19.56
C MET A 1 2.43 5.69 18.58
N ALA A 2 1.73 5.69 17.48
CA ALA A 2 1.93 4.66 16.47
C ALA A 2 3.24 4.89 15.72
N HIS A 3 3.93 3.82 15.39
CA HIS A 3 5.11 3.86 14.53
C HIS A 3 4.76 4.57 13.22
N VAL A 4 5.67 5.36 12.67
CA VAL A 4 5.41 6.09 11.42
C VAL A 4 4.97 5.14 10.31
N ARG A 5 5.52 3.95 10.25
CA ARG A 5 5.13 2.92 9.30
C ARG A 5 3.63 2.61 9.37
N GLN A 6 3.07 2.53 10.56
CA GLN A 6 1.63 2.35 10.75
C GLN A 6 0.86 3.60 10.28
N GLN A 7 1.35 4.78 10.61
CA GLN A 7 0.73 6.03 10.20
C GLN A 7 0.70 6.14 8.67
N ILE A 8 1.77 5.74 8.01
CA ILE A 8 1.86 5.72 6.53
C ILE A 8 0.79 4.77 5.96
N ARG A 9 0.71 3.55 6.48
CA ARG A 9 -0.26 2.57 6.01
C ARG A 9 -1.69 3.09 6.16
N GLU A 10 -1.99 3.67 7.32
CA GLU A 10 -3.33 4.20 7.59
C GLU A 10 -3.66 5.39 6.67
N ARG A 11 -2.69 6.27 6.43
CA ARG A 11 -2.92 7.40 5.55
C ARG A 11 -3.06 6.97 4.08
N VAL A 12 -2.26 6.01 3.64
CA VAL A 12 -2.39 5.46 2.30
C VAL A 12 -3.78 4.84 2.13
N ALA A 13 -4.24 4.09 3.13
CA ALA A 13 -5.60 3.52 3.09
C ALA A 13 -6.66 4.61 2.94
N THR A 14 -6.49 5.73 3.63
CA THR A 14 -7.40 6.86 3.50
C THR A 14 -7.38 7.44 2.09
N GLU A 15 -6.20 7.61 1.50
CA GLU A 15 -6.07 8.21 0.17
C GLU A 15 -6.62 7.32 -0.94
N VAL A 16 -6.64 6.00 -0.75
CA VAL A 16 -7.20 5.08 -1.74
C VAL A 16 -8.62 4.63 -1.41
N THR A 17 -9.24 5.18 -0.38
CA THR A 17 -10.64 4.93 -0.08
C THR A 17 -11.51 5.87 -0.90
N GLY A 18 -12.59 5.35 -1.47
CA GLY A 18 -13.51 6.16 -2.25
C GLY A 18 -13.17 6.27 -3.72
N LEU A 19 -12.26 5.42 -4.22
CA LEU A 19 -11.98 5.37 -5.66
C LEU A 19 -13.18 4.80 -6.40
N THR A 20 -13.32 5.15 -7.68
CA THR A 20 -14.51 4.83 -8.47
C THR A 20 -14.80 3.33 -8.52
N THR A 21 -13.77 2.51 -8.72
CA THR A 21 -13.95 1.07 -8.91
C THR A 21 -14.08 0.32 -7.60
N THR A 22 -13.25 0.63 -6.60
CA THR A 22 -13.18 -0.13 -5.35
C THR A 22 -14.00 0.48 -4.22
N GLY A 23 -14.30 1.77 -4.29
CA GLY A 23 -15.12 2.45 -3.29
C GLY A 23 -14.53 2.36 -1.89
N THR A 24 -15.33 1.91 -0.94
CA THR A 24 -14.92 1.80 0.47
C THR A 24 -14.40 0.41 0.84
N ASN A 25 -14.24 -0.49 -0.11
CA ASN A 25 -13.71 -1.84 0.14
C ASN A 25 -12.19 -1.78 0.25
N VAL A 26 -11.69 -1.18 1.33
CA VAL A 26 -10.27 -1.02 1.60
C VAL A 26 -9.97 -1.58 2.98
N PHE A 27 -9.05 -2.53 3.05
CA PHE A 27 -8.75 -3.27 4.28
C PHE A 27 -7.25 -3.24 4.57
N GLN A 28 -6.91 -3.04 5.82
CA GLN A 28 -5.52 -2.95 6.27
C GLN A 28 -5.09 -4.23 6.99
N SER A 29 -5.23 -5.38 6.32
CA SER A 29 -4.92 -6.65 6.92
C SER A 29 -4.61 -7.67 5.83
N ARG A 30 -3.76 -8.64 6.17
CA ARG A 30 -3.51 -9.77 5.27
C ARG A 30 -4.64 -10.78 5.30
N VAL A 31 -5.48 -10.71 6.33
CA VAL A 31 -6.66 -11.55 6.43
C VAL A 31 -7.82 -10.81 5.78
N TYR A 32 -8.19 -11.24 4.60
CA TYR A 32 -9.22 -10.59 3.81
C TYR A 32 -10.38 -11.55 3.56
N PRO A 33 -11.59 -11.18 3.99
CA PRO A 33 -12.74 -12.03 3.70
C PRO A 33 -13.12 -11.84 2.23
N LEU A 34 -12.68 -12.78 1.39
CA LEU A 34 -12.99 -12.76 -0.03
C LEU A 34 -14.45 -13.16 -0.26
N GLN A 35 -15.34 -12.22 -0.07
CA GLN A 35 -16.77 -12.38 -0.34
C GLN A 35 -17.13 -11.52 -1.54
N ALA A 36 -18.14 -11.97 -2.28
CA ALA A 36 -18.60 -11.22 -3.46
C ALA A 36 -18.96 -9.78 -3.12
N SER A 37 -19.45 -9.51 -1.90
CA SER A 37 -19.82 -8.17 -1.47
C SER A 37 -18.62 -7.25 -1.23
N ASN A 38 -17.41 -7.82 -1.09
CA ASN A 38 -16.20 -7.05 -0.85
C ASN A 38 -15.36 -6.86 -2.11
N LEU A 39 -15.86 -7.27 -3.26
CA LEU A 39 -15.17 -7.15 -4.53
C LEU A 39 -15.88 -6.13 -5.42
N PRO A 40 -15.14 -5.32 -6.18
CA PRO A 40 -13.68 -5.16 -6.13
C PRO A 40 -13.22 -4.47 -4.85
N GLY A 41 -12.04 -4.81 -4.39
CA GLY A 41 -11.53 -4.28 -3.14
C GLY A 41 -10.02 -4.18 -3.10
N LEU A 42 -9.51 -3.47 -2.11
CA LEU A 42 -8.08 -3.27 -1.90
C LEU A 42 -7.65 -3.78 -0.54
N LEU A 43 -6.48 -4.38 -0.49
CA LEU A 43 -5.85 -4.85 0.72
C LEU A 43 -4.47 -4.19 0.85
N ILE A 44 -4.19 -3.60 2.00
CA ILE A 44 -2.95 -2.82 2.20
C ILE A 44 -2.17 -3.38 3.38
N TYR A 45 -0.90 -3.69 3.17
CA TYR A 45 -0.04 -4.16 4.24
C TYR A 45 1.43 -3.89 3.93
N SER A 46 2.26 -3.90 4.99
CA SER A 46 3.71 -3.75 4.87
C SER A 46 4.36 -5.13 4.86
N THR A 47 5.38 -5.33 4.03
CA THR A 47 6.09 -6.62 3.97
C THR A 47 7.47 -6.56 4.57
N ALA A 48 8.19 -5.45 4.40
CA ALA A 48 9.59 -5.35 4.83
C ALA A 48 9.98 -3.89 4.94
N GLU A 49 11.01 -3.65 5.73
CA GLU A 49 11.58 -2.33 5.84
C GLU A 49 13.08 -2.48 6.12
N THR A 50 13.89 -1.70 5.41
CA THR A 50 15.31 -1.60 5.69
C THR A 50 15.60 -0.20 6.22
N SER A 51 16.53 -0.11 7.14
CA SER A 51 16.87 1.16 7.79
C SER A 51 18.36 1.33 7.83
N GLU A 52 18.83 2.54 7.60
CA GLU A 52 20.24 2.85 7.73
C GLU A 52 20.42 4.26 8.31
N PRO A 53 21.47 4.50 9.09
CA PRO A 53 21.71 5.84 9.60
C PRO A 53 22.23 6.75 8.48
N ILE A 54 21.76 7.99 8.48
CA ILE A 54 22.26 9.00 7.55
C ILE A 54 23.61 9.52 8.03
N GLU A 55 23.78 9.58 9.35
CA GLU A 55 24.99 10.08 9.98
C GLU A 55 25.53 9.08 10.99
N MET A 56 26.82 9.09 11.19
CA MET A 56 27.48 8.26 12.18
C MET A 56 27.67 9.09 13.44
N GLY A 57 27.59 8.45 14.56
CA GLY A 57 27.89 9.11 15.82
C GLY A 57 26.88 8.84 16.88
N SER A 58 26.93 9.58 17.93
CA SER A 58 26.37 9.24 19.19
C SER A 58 24.83 9.41 19.27
N ALA A 59 24.24 10.16 19.96
CA ALA A 59 22.82 10.18 20.29
C ALA A 59 21.98 10.71 19.14
N SER A 60 20.83 10.11 18.93
CA SER A 60 19.76 10.60 18.04
C SER A 60 20.14 10.76 16.57
N ARG A 61 20.71 9.69 16.01
CA ARG A 61 20.92 9.64 14.57
C ARG A 61 19.61 9.71 13.83
N THR A 62 19.65 10.28 12.62
CA THR A 62 18.53 10.22 11.72
C THR A 62 18.59 8.91 10.95
N MET A 63 17.52 8.17 10.96
CA MET A 63 17.42 6.91 10.23
C MET A 63 16.65 7.12 8.94
N ASN A 64 17.25 6.67 7.85
CA ASN A 64 16.62 6.64 6.54
C ASN A 64 15.96 5.28 6.39
N ARG A 65 14.66 5.25 6.13
CA ARG A 65 13.90 4.02 6.13
C ARG A 65 13.22 3.79 4.80
N ASN A 66 13.42 2.60 4.27
CA ASN A 66 12.82 2.18 3.01
C ASN A 66 11.78 1.11 3.31
N LEU A 67 10.53 1.46 3.12
CA LEU A 67 9.40 0.57 3.41
C LEU A 67 8.85 -0.01 2.13
N SER A 68 8.64 -1.33 2.11
CA SER A 68 7.90 -1.99 1.05
C SER A 68 6.45 -2.11 1.48
N LEU A 69 5.59 -1.35 0.82
CA LEU A 69 4.15 -1.33 1.08
C LEU A 69 3.46 -2.02 -0.08
N VAL A 70 2.59 -2.97 0.22
CA VAL A 70 1.87 -3.73 -0.80
C VAL A 70 0.41 -3.32 -0.80
N ILE A 71 -0.11 -3.06 -1.99
CA ILE A 71 -1.54 -2.84 -2.21
C ILE A 71 -2.01 -3.91 -3.18
N GLU A 72 -2.89 -4.80 -2.71
CA GLU A 72 -3.46 -5.84 -3.55
C GLU A 72 -4.86 -5.42 -3.98
N GLY A 73 -5.11 -5.43 -5.29
CA GLY A 73 -6.43 -5.17 -5.83
C GLY A 73 -7.09 -6.49 -6.22
N TYR A 74 -8.28 -6.74 -5.71
CA TYR A 74 -9.04 -7.96 -5.97
C TYR A 74 -10.28 -7.62 -6.79
N VAL A 75 -10.46 -8.31 -7.92
CA VAL A 75 -11.66 -8.15 -8.74
C VAL A 75 -12.24 -9.51 -9.08
N LYS A 76 -13.55 -9.54 -9.37
CA LYS A 76 -14.18 -10.78 -9.86
C LYS A 76 -13.65 -11.09 -11.26
N ALA A 77 -13.32 -12.35 -11.48
CA ALA A 77 -12.82 -12.80 -12.77
C ALA A 77 -13.99 -13.01 -13.75
N THR A 78 -14.41 -11.94 -14.37
CA THR A 78 -15.43 -11.94 -15.42
C THR A 78 -14.75 -11.80 -16.78
N SER A 79 -15.52 -11.70 -17.85
CA SER A 79 -14.98 -11.70 -19.21
C SER A 79 -14.01 -10.55 -19.50
N ASN A 80 -14.11 -9.45 -18.77
CA ASN A 80 -13.24 -8.28 -18.97
C ASN A 80 -12.47 -7.91 -17.70
N PHE A 81 -12.07 -8.90 -16.90
CA PHE A 81 -11.40 -8.63 -15.64
C PHE A 81 -10.05 -7.94 -15.81
N ASP A 82 -9.38 -8.16 -16.95
CA ASP A 82 -8.10 -7.48 -17.22
C ASP A 82 -8.27 -5.96 -17.28
N ASP A 83 -9.34 -5.51 -17.95
CA ASP A 83 -9.63 -4.09 -18.03
C ASP A 83 -9.97 -3.52 -16.64
N THR A 84 -10.71 -4.26 -15.84
CA THR A 84 -11.08 -3.84 -14.49
C THR A 84 -9.86 -3.78 -13.57
N ILE A 85 -8.96 -4.74 -13.67
CA ILE A 85 -7.69 -4.73 -12.91
C ILE A 85 -6.87 -3.50 -13.28
N ASP A 86 -6.77 -3.20 -14.59
CA ASP A 86 -6.01 -2.05 -15.03
C ASP A 86 -6.63 -0.74 -14.56
N GLU A 87 -7.96 -0.66 -14.51
CA GLU A 87 -8.65 0.50 -13.93
C GLU A 87 -8.33 0.68 -12.45
N VAL A 88 -8.37 -0.41 -11.67
CA VAL A 88 -8.03 -0.37 -10.25
C VAL A 88 -6.59 0.13 -10.06
N CYS A 89 -5.65 -0.41 -10.83
CA CYS A 89 -4.25 0.01 -10.75
C CYS A 89 -4.10 1.48 -11.12
N SER A 90 -4.76 1.92 -12.19
CA SER A 90 -4.71 3.30 -12.63
C SER A 90 -5.22 4.26 -11.56
N GLU A 91 -6.34 3.92 -10.92
CA GLU A 91 -6.92 4.75 -9.87
C GLU A 91 -6.01 4.84 -8.65
N VAL A 92 -5.41 3.73 -8.24
CA VAL A 92 -4.48 3.70 -7.11
C VAL A 92 -3.21 4.51 -7.44
N GLU A 93 -2.65 4.32 -8.61
CA GLU A 93 -1.45 5.04 -9.02
C GLU A 93 -1.72 6.55 -9.14
N THR A 94 -2.89 6.93 -9.62
CA THR A 94 -3.28 8.34 -9.70
C THR A 94 -3.42 8.94 -8.31
N ALA A 95 -3.98 8.20 -7.37
CA ALA A 95 -4.19 8.68 -6.01
C ALA A 95 -2.87 8.85 -5.24
N LEU A 96 -1.92 7.97 -5.46
CA LEU A 96 -0.67 7.95 -4.69
C LEU A 96 0.52 8.56 -5.42
N GLY A 97 0.49 8.65 -6.73
CA GLY A 97 1.60 9.22 -7.51
C GLY A 97 1.83 10.66 -7.13
N GLY A 98 3.03 10.95 -6.62
CA GLY A 98 3.38 12.29 -6.19
C GLY A 98 2.81 12.69 -4.83
N SER A 99 2.15 11.78 -4.13
CA SER A 99 1.59 12.07 -2.81
C SER A 99 2.69 12.25 -1.77
N THR A 100 2.49 13.16 -0.83
CA THR A 100 3.38 13.30 0.34
C THR A 100 2.92 12.43 1.50
N VAL A 101 1.81 11.73 1.34
CA VAL A 101 1.18 10.92 2.39
C VAL A 101 1.06 11.74 3.68
N ASN A 102 0.41 12.90 3.54
CA ASN A 102 0.22 13.86 4.64
C ASN A 102 1.55 14.33 5.27
N GLY A 103 2.59 14.44 4.46
CA GLY A 103 3.91 14.87 4.93
C GLY A 103 4.72 13.82 5.65
N LEU A 104 4.25 12.58 5.69
CA LEU A 104 4.95 11.50 6.41
C LEU A 104 6.12 10.92 5.63
N VAL A 105 6.14 11.06 4.31
CA VAL A 105 7.14 10.41 3.46
C VAL A 105 7.97 11.44 2.70
N LYS A 106 9.20 11.04 2.37
CA LYS A 106 10.09 11.83 1.52
C LYS A 106 9.90 11.49 0.05
N ASP A 107 9.53 10.24 -0.24
CA ASP A 107 9.28 9.79 -1.61
C ASP A 107 8.40 8.56 -1.58
N ILE A 108 7.61 8.40 -2.61
CA ILE A 108 6.79 7.21 -2.81
C ILE A 108 6.64 6.98 -4.32
N TYR A 109 6.88 5.75 -4.75
CA TYR A 109 6.66 5.38 -6.14
C TYR A 109 6.35 3.90 -6.24
N ILE A 110 5.65 3.54 -7.33
CA ILE A 110 5.36 2.13 -7.58
C ILE A 110 6.61 1.45 -8.12
N GLU A 111 6.93 0.29 -7.53
CA GLU A 111 8.13 -0.45 -7.87
C GLU A 111 7.82 -1.60 -8.82
N SER A 112 6.71 -2.31 -8.58
CA SER A 112 6.30 -3.41 -9.44
C SER A 112 4.82 -3.68 -9.32
N THR A 113 4.27 -4.32 -10.36
CA THR A 113 2.88 -4.78 -10.37
C THR A 113 2.87 -6.20 -10.92
N ASP A 114 2.35 -7.13 -10.14
CA ASP A 114 2.18 -8.53 -10.54
C ASP A 114 0.69 -8.83 -10.61
N ILE A 115 0.28 -9.49 -11.68
CA ILE A 115 -1.13 -9.83 -11.88
C ILE A 115 -1.26 -11.35 -11.88
N SER A 116 -2.18 -11.86 -11.07
CA SER A 116 -2.44 -13.28 -10.98
C SER A 116 -3.93 -13.55 -11.06
N TYR A 117 -4.27 -14.81 -11.31
CA TYR A 117 -5.65 -15.26 -11.47
C TYR A 117 -5.84 -16.52 -10.63
N GLN A 118 -6.88 -16.51 -9.81
CA GLN A 118 -7.25 -17.65 -9.00
C GLN A 118 -8.62 -18.14 -9.42
N ALA A 119 -8.65 -19.36 -9.98
CA ALA A 119 -9.88 -19.98 -10.44
C ALA A 119 -10.50 -20.91 -9.40
N GLU A 120 -9.90 -21.02 -8.22
CA GLU A 120 -10.37 -21.93 -7.18
C GLU A 120 -11.57 -21.35 -6.44
N GLY A 121 -12.50 -22.24 -6.07
CA GLY A 121 -13.69 -21.87 -5.33
C GLY A 121 -14.82 -21.41 -6.22
N ASP A 122 -15.91 -21.00 -5.58
CA ASP A 122 -17.13 -20.58 -6.27
C ASP A 122 -17.01 -19.19 -6.88
N GLN A 123 -16.00 -18.42 -6.48
CA GLN A 123 -15.81 -17.06 -6.94
C GLN A 123 -14.37 -16.87 -7.44
N PRO A 124 -14.12 -17.10 -8.74
CA PRO A 124 -12.80 -16.81 -9.31
C PRO A 124 -12.46 -15.33 -9.16
N VAL A 125 -11.22 -15.04 -8.80
CA VAL A 125 -10.73 -13.67 -8.61
C VAL A 125 -9.45 -13.43 -9.37
N ALA A 126 -9.28 -12.20 -9.81
CA ALA A 126 -8.01 -11.72 -10.33
C ALA A 126 -7.41 -10.77 -9.31
N ILE A 127 -6.10 -10.83 -9.14
CA ILE A 127 -5.39 -10.08 -8.12
C ILE A 127 -4.25 -9.30 -8.77
N ALA A 128 -4.21 -8.00 -8.50
CA ALA A 128 -3.06 -7.17 -8.86
C ALA A 128 -2.29 -6.87 -7.57
N ILE A 129 -1.03 -7.26 -7.53
CA ILE A 129 -0.17 -7.03 -6.38
C ILE A 129 0.77 -5.88 -6.73
N MET A 130 0.49 -4.71 -6.18
CA MET A 130 1.28 -3.51 -6.41
C MET A 130 2.24 -3.31 -5.24
N THR A 131 3.53 -3.34 -5.52
CA THR A 131 4.56 -3.11 -4.50
C THR A 131 5.04 -1.66 -4.64
N TRP A 132 4.91 -0.90 -3.56
CA TRP A 132 5.29 0.50 -3.52
C TRP A 132 6.54 0.69 -2.68
N TYR A 133 7.46 1.48 -3.19
CA TYR A 133 8.65 1.91 -2.46
C TYR A 133 8.30 3.20 -1.72
N VAL A 134 8.53 3.20 -0.41
CA VAL A 134 8.23 4.35 0.43
C VAL A 134 9.48 4.72 1.21
N LEU A 135 9.95 5.95 1.02
CA LEU A 135 11.12 6.47 1.72
C LEU A 135 10.66 7.47 2.77
N TYR A 136 11.05 7.27 4.01
CA TYR A 136 10.76 8.21 5.09
C TYR A 136 11.91 8.23 6.09
N GLU A 137 11.91 9.23 6.95
CA GLU A 137 12.98 9.42 7.94
C GLU A 137 12.40 9.62 9.32
N THR A 138 13.11 9.09 10.31
CA THR A 138 12.80 9.32 11.72
C THR A 138 14.10 9.50 12.48
N ALA A 139 14.04 10.10 13.67
CA ALA A 139 15.14 9.99 14.62
C ALA A 139 15.23 8.54 15.10
N GLU A 140 16.43 8.09 15.41
CA GLU A 140 16.66 6.70 15.83
C GLU A 140 15.81 6.29 17.03
N ASN A 141 15.62 7.20 17.96
CA ASN A 141 14.87 6.93 19.20
C ASN A 141 13.45 7.48 19.19
N ALA A 142 12.95 7.91 18.04
CA ALA A 142 11.59 8.42 17.90
C ALA A 142 10.92 7.88 16.65
N PRO A 143 10.66 6.55 16.60
CA PRO A 143 10.08 5.94 15.39
C PRO A 143 8.60 6.29 15.17
N ASP A 144 8.01 7.04 16.04
CA ASP A 144 6.63 7.49 15.96
C ASP A 144 6.49 8.91 15.40
N THR A 145 7.60 9.55 15.04
CA THR A 145 7.60 10.93 14.56
C THR A 145 8.39 11.02 13.25
N ALA A 146 7.68 11.34 12.16
CA ALA A 146 8.34 11.55 10.86
C ALA A 146 9.08 12.89 10.83
N LEU A 147 10.24 12.88 10.20
CA LEU A 147 11.05 14.08 10.04
C LEU A 147 10.80 14.78 8.72
#